data_2d6754478c6dea92a8ac1459f4d75136
#
_entry.id   2d6754478c6dea92a8ac1459f4d75136
#
_cell.length_a   1.000
_cell.length_b   1.000
_cell.length_c   1.000
_cell.angle_alpha   90.00
_cell.angle_beta   90.00
_cell.angle_gamma   90.00
#
_symmetry.space_group_name_H-M   'P 1'
#
loop_
_entity.id
_entity.type
_entity.pdbx_description
1 polymer ?
#
loop_
_entity_poly.entity_id
_entity_poly.type
_entity_poly.pdbx_seq_one_letter_code
_entity_poly.pdbx_strand_id
1 'polypeptide(L)'
;MRLVDSHAHLDVAEFDADRAEAVRRAFAAGVVAVLCPADLTRPESLPAIAGLSAEFPAVMAAAGVHAHQAKDFVEAHLDGLRDLAGRGAIRAVGEIGLDYHYDFSPRDRQHEALRRQLALSGELGLPVILHSRLSGADIIAAVDGERFARGGILHCFTEDWATARAMLDRGFLVSFSGILTFPKAGGLREVAAKVPLDRLLVETDSPYLAPVPYRGSGRRNEPAFVVETARVLAGVRGLPLDELAETTTANFARLFPFEKTGSGC
;
A
#
# COMPACT_ATOMS: atom_id res chain seq x y z
N MET A 1 -7.84 -20.22 2.71
CA MET A 1 -7.45 -18.98 2.01
C MET A 1 -6.52 -18.18 2.91
N ARG A 2 -5.41 -17.66 2.39
CA ARG A 2 -4.45 -16.81 3.10
C ARG A 2 -4.21 -15.57 2.22
N LEU A 3 -4.55 -14.39 2.72
CA LEU A 3 -4.43 -13.12 2.02
C LEU A 3 -3.53 -12.15 2.79
N VAL A 4 -2.90 -11.23 2.10
CA VAL A 4 -2.28 -10.04 2.67
C VAL A 4 -3.07 -8.82 2.24
N ASP A 5 -3.33 -7.90 3.16
CA ASP A 5 -3.72 -6.55 2.84
C ASP A 5 -2.46 -5.70 2.70
N SER A 6 -2.08 -5.38 1.46
CA SER A 6 -0.80 -4.72 1.20
C SER A 6 -0.80 -3.22 1.50
N HIS A 7 -1.96 -2.63 1.88
CA HIS A 7 -2.05 -1.23 2.26
C HIS A 7 -3.34 -0.91 3.02
N ALA A 8 -3.21 -0.47 4.28
CA ALA A 8 -4.33 -0.06 5.13
C ALA A 8 -3.92 1.03 6.11
N HIS A 9 -4.70 2.12 6.18
CA HIS A 9 -4.47 3.23 7.11
C HIS A 9 -5.12 2.97 8.47
N LEU A 10 -4.56 2.06 9.24
CA LEU A 10 -5.04 1.76 10.59
C LEU A 10 -4.62 2.82 11.63
N ASP A 11 -3.88 3.85 11.22
CA ASP A 11 -3.42 4.97 12.03
C ASP A 11 -4.45 6.11 12.16
N VAL A 12 -5.49 6.13 11.33
CA VAL A 12 -6.45 7.24 11.27
C VAL A 12 -7.54 7.13 12.35
N ALA A 13 -8.15 8.27 12.67
CA ALA A 13 -9.13 8.41 13.76
C ALA A 13 -10.38 7.52 13.59
N GLU A 14 -10.73 7.18 12.35
CA GLU A 14 -11.83 6.28 12.03
C GLU A 14 -11.69 4.89 12.67
N PHE A 15 -10.46 4.52 13.06
CA PHE A 15 -10.18 3.25 13.76
C PHE A 15 -9.94 3.40 15.27
N ASP A 16 -9.96 4.59 15.84
CA ASP A 16 -9.61 4.80 17.27
C ASP A 16 -10.43 3.95 18.22
N ALA A 17 -11.71 3.76 17.93
CA ALA A 17 -12.62 3.02 18.80
C ALA A 17 -12.39 1.49 18.78
N ASP A 18 -11.85 0.93 17.68
CA ASP A 18 -11.83 -0.53 17.46
C ASP A 18 -10.64 -1.02 16.61
N ARG A 19 -9.54 -0.29 16.61
CA ARG A 19 -8.34 -0.58 15.77
C ARG A 19 -7.85 -2.01 15.90
N ALA A 20 -7.65 -2.50 17.13
CA ALA A 20 -7.22 -3.87 17.39
C ALA A 20 -8.28 -4.90 16.96
N GLU A 21 -9.56 -4.59 17.18
CA GLU A 21 -10.65 -5.46 16.74
C GLU A 21 -10.76 -5.55 15.22
N ALA A 22 -10.48 -4.48 14.48
CA ALA A 22 -10.41 -4.50 13.02
C ALA A 22 -9.32 -5.47 12.52
N VAL A 23 -8.15 -5.48 13.19
CA VAL A 23 -7.08 -6.46 12.91
C VAL A 23 -7.54 -7.89 13.21
N ARG A 24 -8.19 -8.12 14.35
CA ARG A 24 -8.72 -9.46 14.71
C ARG A 24 -9.76 -9.95 13.69
N ARG A 25 -10.66 -9.06 13.25
CA ARG A 25 -11.64 -9.40 12.19
C ARG A 25 -10.94 -9.74 10.87
N ALA A 26 -9.86 -9.01 10.51
CA ALA A 26 -9.07 -9.33 9.32
C ALA A 26 -8.45 -10.73 9.40
N PHE A 27 -7.84 -11.07 10.53
CA PHE A 27 -7.26 -12.41 10.72
C PHE A 27 -8.31 -13.50 10.70
N ALA A 28 -9.49 -13.28 11.31
CA ALA A 28 -10.62 -14.19 11.23
C ALA A 28 -11.15 -14.37 9.79
N ALA A 29 -11.01 -13.36 8.93
CA ALA A 29 -11.35 -13.44 7.50
C ALA A 29 -10.27 -14.11 6.63
N GLY A 30 -9.13 -14.52 7.21
CA GLY A 30 -8.03 -15.18 6.51
C GLY A 30 -6.92 -14.24 6.03
N VAL A 31 -6.93 -12.98 6.47
CA VAL A 31 -5.78 -12.07 6.28
C VAL A 31 -4.65 -12.57 7.20
N VAL A 32 -3.44 -12.66 6.66
CA VAL A 32 -2.27 -13.19 7.40
C VAL A 32 -1.22 -12.13 7.69
N ALA A 33 -1.30 -10.98 7.02
CA ALA A 33 -0.48 -9.80 7.29
C ALA A 33 -1.16 -8.53 6.74
N VAL A 34 -0.84 -7.39 7.35
CA VAL A 34 -1.29 -6.05 6.92
C VAL A 34 -0.09 -5.12 6.90
N LEU A 35 0.07 -4.32 5.84
CA LEU A 35 1.07 -3.26 5.77
C LEU A 35 0.39 -1.90 5.98
N CYS A 36 0.84 -1.17 6.99
CA CYS A 36 0.25 0.11 7.41
C CYS A 36 1.26 1.24 7.24
N PRO A 37 1.01 2.21 6.35
CA PRO A 37 1.83 3.41 6.26
C PRO A 37 1.48 4.38 7.38
N ALA A 38 2.49 4.92 8.05
CA ALA A 38 2.38 6.03 8.99
C ALA A 38 2.76 7.34 8.30
N ASP A 39 1.94 8.37 8.45
CA ASP A 39 2.23 9.71 7.96
C ASP A 39 3.06 10.47 8.99
N LEU A 40 4.30 10.82 8.64
CA LEU A 40 5.24 11.49 9.53
C LEU A 40 4.88 12.96 9.84
N THR A 41 3.94 13.54 9.12
CA THR A 41 3.42 14.88 9.43
C THR A 41 2.39 14.85 10.55
N ARG A 42 1.91 13.65 10.95
CA ARG A 42 0.93 13.43 12.01
C ARG A 42 1.58 12.71 13.19
N PRO A 43 1.78 13.40 14.33
CA PRO A 43 2.50 12.83 15.48
C PRO A 43 1.88 11.54 16.05
N GLU A 44 0.56 11.36 15.91
CA GLU A 44 -0.18 10.20 16.41
C GLU A 44 -0.08 8.96 15.51
N SER A 45 0.26 9.13 14.22
CA SER A 45 0.21 8.07 13.21
C SER A 45 1.18 6.92 13.53
N LEU A 46 2.46 7.24 13.69
CA LEU A 46 3.48 6.23 13.96
C LEU A 46 3.27 5.49 15.30
N PRO A 47 2.95 6.16 16.45
CA PRO A 47 2.60 5.48 17.70
C PRO A 47 1.43 4.50 17.55
N ALA A 48 0.39 4.86 16.80
CA ALA A 48 -0.77 3.99 16.56
C ALA A 48 -0.37 2.68 15.88
N ILE A 49 0.44 2.77 14.79
CA ILE A 49 0.91 1.58 14.08
C ILE A 49 1.92 0.78 14.93
N ALA A 50 2.83 1.44 15.64
CA ALA A 50 3.79 0.77 16.51
C ALA A 50 3.09 -0.05 17.62
N GLY A 51 2.00 0.50 18.19
CA GLY A 51 1.16 -0.22 19.16
C GLY A 51 0.53 -1.47 18.55
N LEU A 52 -0.02 -1.36 17.33
CA LEU A 52 -0.57 -2.52 16.62
C LEU A 52 0.51 -3.57 16.28
N SER A 53 1.68 -3.15 15.80
CA SER A 53 2.77 -4.06 15.47
C SER A 53 3.32 -4.81 16.69
N ALA A 54 3.29 -4.18 17.86
CA ALA A 54 3.67 -4.80 19.12
C ALA A 54 2.66 -5.87 19.57
N GLU A 55 1.36 -5.62 19.39
CA GLU A 55 0.29 -6.58 19.72
C GLU A 55 0.15 -7.68 18.64
N PHE A 56 0.30 -7.29 17.38
CA PHE A 56 0.12 -8.15 16.21
C PHE A 56 1.37 -8.10 15.31
N PRO A 57 2.35 -9.00 15.47
CA PRO A 57 3.59 -8.98 14.67
C PRO A 57 3.39 -9.08 13.15
N ALA A 58 2.21 -9.52 12.70
CA ALA A 58 1.83 -9.56 11.29
C ALA A 58 1.31 -8.20 10.76
N VAL A 59 1.15 -7.18 11.62
CA VAL A 59 0.92 -5.79 11.20
C VAL A 59 2.28 -5.12 11.08
N MET A 60 2.65 -4.78 9.84
CA MET A 60 3.93 -4.19 9.50
C MET A 60 3.79 -2.70 9.26
N ALA A 61 4.76 -1.92 9.70
CA ALA A 61 4.80 -0.48 9.49
C ALA A 61 5.62 -0.11 8.25
N ALA A 62 5.14 0.90 7.52
CA ALA A 62 5.92 1.77 6.66
C ALA A 62 5.81 3.20 7.20
N ALA A 63 6.64 4.12 6.75
CA ALA A 63 6.53 5.53 7.12
C ALA A 63 6.99 6.44 5.99
N GLY A 64 6.33 7.59 5.85
CA GLY A 64 6.68 8.59 4.84
C GLY A 64 5.89 9.88 4.99
N VAL A 65 6.09 10.80 4.06
CA VAL A 65 5.28 12.00 3.89
C VAL A 65 4.56 11.89 2.55
N HIS A 66 3.24 11.75 2.63
CA HIS A 66 2.37 11.59 1.47
C HIS A 66 2.30 12.84 0.59
N ALA A 67 1.94 12.68 -0.68
CA ALA A 67 1.75 13.78 -1.64
C ALA A 67 0.84 14.90 -1.12
N HIS A 68 -0.23 14.55 -0.40
CA HIS A 68 -1.18 15.52 0.16
C HIS A 68 -0.55 16.43 1.22
N GLN A 69 0.42 15.96 1.98
CA GLN A 69 1.13 16.68 3.04
C GLN A 69 2.53 17.16 2.62
N ALA A 70 2.88 17.05 1.34
CA ALA A 70 4.21 17.41 0.86
C ALA A 70 4.60 18.90 1.12
N LYS A 71 3.63 19.79 1.27
CA LYS A 71 3.86 21.19 1.69
C LYS A 71 4.51 21.30 3.08
N ASP A 72 4.27 20.33 3.95
CA ASP A 72 4.76 20.28 5.33
C ASP A 72 6.06 19.45 5.45
N PHE A 73 6.57 18.91 4.32
CA PHE A 73 7.80 18.14 4.29
C PHE A 73 9.01 18.97 4.70
N VAL A 74 9.78 18.45 5.67
CA VAL A 74 11.02 19.08 6.19
C VAL A 74 12.12 18.02 6.39
N GLU A 75 13.37 18.46 6.55
CA GLU A 75 14.54 17.58 6.75
C GLU A 75 14.36 16.59 7.92
N ALA A 76 13.75 17.04 9.01
CA ALA A 76 13.51 16.21 10.18
C ALA A 76 12.72 14.92 9.88
N HIS A 77 11.89 14.92 8.83
CA HIS A 77 11.19 13.70 8.40
C HIS A 77 12.16 12.64 7.84
N LEU A 78 13.21 13.08 7.12
CA LEU A 78 14.25 12.19 6.64
C LEU A 78 15.09 11.61 7.79
N ASP A 79 15.39 12.43 8.79
CA ASP A 79 16.10 11.96 10.00
C ASP A 79 15.25 10.95 10.77
N GLY A 80 13.93 11.20 10.86
CA GLY A 80 12.98 10.25 11.43
C GLY A 80 12.97 8.92 10.68
N LEU A 81 12.98 8.94 9.34
CA LEU A 81 13.05 7.73 8.51
C LEU A 81 14.34 6.96 8.72
N ARG A 82 15.50 7.65 8.83
CA ARG A 82 16.80 7.01 9.14
C ARG A 82 16.77 6.30 10.49
N ASP A 83 16.23 6.97 11.52
CA ASP A 83 16.12 6.38 12.85
C ASP A 83 15.17 5.16 12.86
N LEU A 84 14.01 5.26 12.23
CA LEU A 84 13.04 4.16 12.13
C LEU A 84 13.62 2.95 11.38
N ALA A 85 14.31 3.19 10.27
CA ALA A 85 14.96 2.14 9.50
C ALA A 85 16.10 1.50 10.30
N GLY A 86 16.93 2.31 10.97
CA GLY A 86 18.05 1.84 11.79
C GLY A 86 17.62 0.93 12.95
N ARG A 87 16.40 1.15 13.48
CA ARG A 87 15.78 0.29 14.51
C ARG A 87 14.98 -0.88 13.95
N GLY A 88 14.87 -1.02 12.63
CA GLY A 88 14.02 -2.02 11.98
C GLY A 88 12.52 -1.83 12.26
N ALA A 89 12.10 -0.61 12.61
CA ALA A 89 10.73 -0.28 12.98
C ALA A 89 9.81 -0.16 11.75
N ILE A 90 10.36 0.04 10.56
CA ILE A 90 9.62 0.12 9.30
C ILE A 90 10.17 -0.89 8.29
N ARG A 91 9.31 -1.33 7.38
CA ARG A 91 9.64 -2.27 6.29
C ARG A 91 9.78 -1.59 4.93
N ALA A 92 9.26 -0.37 4.79
CA ALA A 92 9.31 0.42 3.56
C ALA A 92 9.33 1.91 3.89
N VAL A 93 9.78 2.73 2.97
CA VAL A 93 9.51 4.17 2.96
C VAL A 93 8.21 4.39 2.19
N GLY A 94 7.24 4.99 2.83
CA GLY A 94 5.92 5.22 2.25
C GLY A 94 4.82 5.37 3.32
N GLU A 95 3.74 5.93 2.93
CA GLU A 95 3.33 6.24 1.58
C GLU A 95 3.97 7.56 1.09
N ILE A 96 4.52 7.54 -0.12
CA ILE A 96 5.10 8.71 -0.80
C ILE A 96 4.59 8.75 -2.25
N GLY A 97 4.62 9.88 -2.93
CA GLY A 97 4.16 9.88 -4.32
C GLY A 97 3.69 11.22 -4.82
N LEU A 98 2.84 11.17 -5.87
CA LEU A 98 2.27 12.35 -6.53
C LEU A 98 0.75 12.18 -6.71
N ASP A 99 -0.01 13.23 -6.42
CA ASP A 99 -1.45 13.30 -6.64
C ASP A 99 -1.81 14.62 -7.35
N TYR A 100 -2.21 14.51 -8.62
CA TYR A 100 -2.62 15.64 -9.44
C TYR A 100 -4.14 15.78 -9.53
N HIS A 101 -4.87 14.96 -8.78
CA HIS A 101 -6.32 15.02 -8.72
C HIS A 101 -6.81 15.95 -7.59
N TYR A 102 -6.27 15.78 -6.38
CA TYR A 102 -6.70 16.56 -5.21
C TYR A 102 -5.91 17.86 -5.04
N ASP A 103 -4.64 17.87 -5.43
CA ASP A 103 -3.76 19.07 -5.45
C ASP A 103 -3.64 19.76 -4.07
N PHE A 104 -3.66 18.98 -2.96
CA PHE A 104 -3.63 19.49 -1.58
C PHE A 104 -2.26 20.09 -1.19
N SER A 105 -1.22 19.76 -1.92
CA SER A 105 0.11 20.36 -1.83
C SER A 105 0.56 20.82 -3.21
N PRO A 106 1.33 21.93 -3.32
CA PRO A 106 1.90 22.36 -4.57
C PRO A 106 2.73 21.26 -5.24
N ARG A 107 2.66 21.13 -6.56
CA ARG A 107 3.31 20.03 -7.29
C ARG A 107 4.82 20.02 -7.15
N ASP A 108 5.46 21.17 -7.12
CA ASP A 108 6.90 21.29 -6.87
C ASP A 108 7.29 20.73 -5.50
N ARG A 109 6.46 20.96 -4.47
CA ARG A 109 6.65 20.38 -3.14
C ARG A 109 6.43 18.87 -3.15
N GLN A 110 5.43 18.36 -3.89
CA GLN A 110 5.21 16.92 -4.04
C GLN A 110 6.44 16.26 -4.70
N HIS A 111 6.96 16.84 -5.77
CA HIS A 111 8.18 16.36 -6.45
C HIS A 111 9.40 16.39 -5.54
N GLU A 112 9.62 17.47 -4.78
CA GLU A 112 10.73 17.57 -3.84
C GLU A 112 10.64 16.48 -2.78
N ALA A 113 9.49 16.34 -2.11
CA ALA A 113 9.27 15.35 -1.07
C ALA A 113 9.45 13.92 -1.60
N LEU A 114 8.88 13.61 -2.76
CA LEU A 114 9.02 12.29 -3.40
C LEU A 114 10.49 11.96 -3.69
N ARG A 115 11.20 12.84 -4.40
CA ARG A 115 12.58 12.59 -4.82
C ARG A 115 13.51 12.38 -3.63
N ARG A 116 13.39 13.21 -2.59
CA ARG A 116 14.22 13.13 -1.40
C ARG A 116 13.95 11.83 -0.62
N GLN A 117 12.72 11.39 -0.53
CA GLN A 117 12.35 10.14 0.14
C GLN A 117 12.76 8.92 -0.71
N LEU A 118 12.65 8.97 -2.04
CA LEU A 118 13.18 7.92 -2.93
C LEU A 118 14.70 7.77 -2.78
N ALA A 119 15.45 8.87 -2.82
CA ALA A 119 16.89 8.86 -2.64
C ALA A 119 17.26 8.21 -1.30
N LEU A 120 16.65 8.67 -0.21
CA LEU A 120 16.89 8.11 1.13
C LEU A 120 16.52 6.62 1.21
N SER A 121 15.38 6.22 0.64
CA SER A 121 14.97 4.80 0.61
C SER A 121 16.02 3.93 -0.10
N GLY A 122 16.60 4.46 -1.19
CA GLY A 122 17.72 3.82 -1.89
C GLY A 122 18.96 3.64 -1.01
N GLU A 123 19.35 4.67 -0.25
CA GLU A 123 20.46 4.64 0.73
C GLU A 123 20.20 3.60 1.85
N LEU A 124 18.97 3.58 2.36
CA LEU A 124 18.55 2.67 3.43
C LEU A 124 18.36 1.21 2.96
N GLY A 125 18.34 0.98 1.65
CA GLY A 125 18.10 -0.34 1.09
C GLY A 125 16.67 -0.84 1.25
N LEU A 126 15.70 0.06 1.51
CA LEU A 126 14.31 -0.25 1.70
C LEU A 126 13.51 -0.13 0.39
N PRO A 127 12.45 -0.94 0.18
CA PRO A 127 11.47 -0.70 -0.86
C PRO A 127 10.58 0.49 -0.52
N VAL A 128 9.80 0.96 -1.52
CA VAL A 128 8.86 2.08 -1.33
C VAL A 128 7.41 1.67 -1.55
N ILE A 129 6.48 2.42 -0.94
CA ILE A 129 5.05 2.38 -1.26
C ILE A 129 4.73 3.69 -1.99
N LEU A 130 4.38 3.58 -3.28
CA LEU A 130 4.13 4.73 -4.14
C LEU A 130 2.65 4.95 -4.37
N HIS A 131 2.22 6.17 -4.08
CA HIS A 131 0.96 6.74 -4.51
C HIS A 131 1.13 7.40 -5.88
N SER A 132 0.22 7.11 -6.82
CA SER A 132 0.17 7.77 -8.12
C SER A 132 -1.28 8.02 -8.52
N ARG A 133 -1.62 9.29 -8.72
CA ARG A 133 -2.93 9.65 -9.22
C ARG A 133 -2.85 10.75 -10.27
N LEU A 134 -3.15 10.40 -11.53
CA LEU A 134 -2.98 11.24 -12.72
C LEU A 134 -1.53 11.76 -12.87
N SER A 135 -0.55 11.00 -12.39
CA SER A 135 0.86 11.41 -12.28
C SER A 135 1.84 10.33 -12.78
N GLY A 136 1.38 9.29 -13.45
CA GLY A 136 2.17 8.11 -13.81
C GLY A 136 3.47 8.44 -14.54
N ALA A 137 3.47 9.37 -15.49
CA ALA A 137 4.69 9.77 -16.20
C ALA A 137 5.75 10.40 -15.28
N ASP A 138 5.31 11.24 -14.34
CA ASP A 138 6.21 11.92 -13.41
C ASP A 138 6.72 10.98 -12.30
N ILE A 139 5.91 10.00 -11.86
CA ILE A 139 6.36 8.91 -10.99
C ILE A 139 7.48 8.13 -11.66
N ILE A 140 7.31 7.73 -12.93
CA ILE A 140 8.34 7.02 -13.69
C ILE A 140 9.62 7.88 -13.78
N ALA A 141 9.48 9.16 -14.12
CA ALA A 141 10.61 10.09 -14.23
C ALA A 141 11.34 10.28 -12.88
N ALA A 142 10.62 10.32 -11.76
CA ALA A 142 11.22 10.43 -10.43
C ALA A 142 12.01 9.16 -10.07
N VAL A 143 11.45 7.97 -10.31
CA VAL A 143 12.14 6.68 -10.07
C VAL A 143 13.42 6.58 -10.90
N ASP A 144 13.37 6.97 -12.18
CA ASP A 144 14.53 6.96 -13.07
C ASP A 144 15.57 8.01 -12.66
N GLY A 145 15.11 9.22 -12.33
CA GLY A 145 15.98 10.35 -11.94
C GLY A 145 16.79 10.06 -10.69
N GLU A 146 16.19 9.40 -9.71
CA GLU A 146 16.87 8.96 -8.48
C GLU A 146 17.56 7.59 -8.63
N ARG A 147 17.52 6.97 -9.82
CA ARG A 147 18.09 5.64 -10.10
C ARG A 147 17.64 4.59 -9.07
N PHE A 148 16.38 4.70 -8.67
CA PHE A 148 15.85 3.86 -7.60
C PHE A 148 15.64 2.42 -8.09
N ALA A 149 16.34 1.45 -7.48
CA ALA A 149 16.38 0.05 -7.93
C ALA A 149 15.90 -0.96 -6.87
N ARG A 150 15.31 -0.50 -5.75
CA ARG A 150 14.83 -1.41 -4.69
C ARG A 150 13.45 -1.98 -4.95
N GLY A 151 12.74 -1.45 -5.96
CA GLY A 151 11.36 -1.81 -6.22
C GLY A 151 10.42 -1.35 -5.10
N GLY A 152 9.21 -1.86 -5.10
CA GLY A 152 8.20 -1.47 -4.12
C GLY A 152 6.81 -1.84 -4.57
N ILE A 153 5.83 -1.16 -4.00
CA ILE A 153 4.43 -1.30 -4.36
C ILE A 153 3.95 -0.01 -5.01
N LEU A 154 3.39 -0.11 -6.20
CA LEU A 154 2.53 0.93 -6.76
C LEU A 154 1.11 0.65 -6.23
N HIS A 155 0.78 1.31 -5.10
CA HIS A 155 -0.42 1.03 -4.35
C HIS A 155 -1.65 1.68 -4.98
N CYS A 156 -2.83 1.18 -4.67
CA CYS A 156 -4.13 1.68 -5.11
C CYS A 156 -4.15 2.09 -6.59
N PHE A 157 -3.63 1.20 -7.44
CA PHE A 157 -3.34 1.50 -8.83
C PHE A 157 -4.59 1.92 -9.60
N THR A 158 -4.52 3.08 -10.24
CA THR A 158 -5.61 3.64 -11.06
C THR A 158 -5.12 4.26 -12.38
N GLU A 159 -3.83 4.15 -12.69
CA GLU A 159 -3.23 4.64 -13.93
C GLU A 159 -3.49 3.68 -15.11
N ASP A 160 -2.92 3.96 -16.25
CA ASP A 160 -3.04 3.13 -17.47
C ASP A 160 -2.05 1.96 -17.53
N TRP A 161 -2.22 1.11 -18.54
CA TRP A 161 -1.31 -0.01 -18.77
C TRP A 161 0.13 0.42 -19.10
N ALA A 162 0.34 1.54 -19.78
CA ALA A 162 1.68 2.03 -20.09
C ALA A 162 2.46 2.34 -18.82
N THR A 163 1.81 3.00 -17.87
CA THR A 163 2.37 3.28 -16.53
C THR A 163 2.63 1.99 -15.76
N ALA A 164 1.66 1.06 -15.72
CA ALA A 164 1.83 -0.23 -15.04
C ALA A 164 3.05 -0.95 -15.59
N ARG A 165 3.14 -1.12 -16.93
CA ARG A 165 4.23 -1.81 -17.59
C ARG A 165 5.59 -1.17 -17.27
N ALA A 166 5.69 0.15 -17.39
CA ALA A 166 6.93 0.86 -17.11
C ALA A 166 7.42 0.65 -15.67
N MET A 167 6.50 0.61 -14.69
CA MET A 167 6.84 0.37 -13.29
C MET A 167 7.16 -1.11 -13.01
N LEU A 168 6.49 -2.05 -13.68
CA LEU A 168 6.82 -3.47 -13.63
C LEU A 168 8.26 -3.74 -14.13
N ASP A 169 8.67 -3.08 -15.22
CA ASP A 169 10.04 -3.17 -15.77
C ASP A 169 11.09 -2.64 -14.77
N ARG A 170 10.69 -1.79 -13.82
CA ARG A 170 11.52 -1.24 -12.72
C ARG A 170 11.43 -2.06 -11.43
N GLY A 171 10.81 -3.24 -11.47
CA GLY A 171 10.74 -4.18 -10.34
C GLY A 171 9.63 -3.91 -9.33
N PHE A 172 8.66 -3.04 -9.66
CA PHE A 172 7.52 -2.78 -8.79
C PHE A 172 6.46 -3.88 -8.87
N LEU A 173 5.71 -4.02 -7.78
CA LEU A 173 4.46 -4.76 -7.73
C LEU A 173 3.30 -3.77 -7.89
N VAL A 174 2.19 -4.23 -8.46
CA VAL A 174 0.98 -3.43 -8.66
C VAL A 174 -0.12 -3.95 -7.74
N SER A 175 -0.63 -3.08 -6.87
CA SER A 175 -1.69 -3.42 -5.92
C SER A 175 -3.03 -2.83 -6.34
N PHE A 176 -4.08 -3.64 -6.26
CA PHE A 176 -5.45 -3.25 -6.59
C PHE A 176 -6.31 -3.20 -5.34
N SER A 177 -7.00 -2.07 -5.15
CA SER A 177 -7.91 -1.80 -4.04
C SER A 177 -9.36 -2.10 -4.38
N GLY A 178 -10.27 -1.78 -3.44
CA GLY A 178 -11.71 -1.91 -3.61
C GLY A 178 -12.28 -1.24 -4.87
N ILE A 179 -11.56 -0.28 -5.47
CA ILE A 179 -11.94 0.35 -6.76
C ILE A 179 -12.14 -0.70 -7.85
N LEU A 180 -11.36 -1.77 -7.87
CA LEU A 180 -11.47 -2.83 -8.86
C LEU A 180 -12.89 -3.44 -8.91
N THR A 181 -13.59 -3.44 -7.77
CA THR A 181 -14.96 -3.98 -7.63
C THR A 181 -16.04 -3.03 -8.18
N PHE A 182 -15.71 -1.76 -8.44
CA PHE A 182 -16.71 -0.76 -8.83
C PHE A 182 -17.26 -1.02 -10.24
N PRO A 183 -18.55 -0.77 -10.48
CA PRO A 183 -19.17 -1.02 -11.79
C PRO A 183 -18.42 -0.35 -12.96
N LYS A 184 -17.94 0.88 -12.75
CA LYS A 184 -17.26 1.68 -13.78
C LYS A 184 -15.77 1.38 -13.92
N ALA A 185 -15.21 0.39 -13.22
CA ALA A 185 -13.78 0.06 -13.23
C ALA A 185 -13.37 -0.87 -14.39
N GLY A 186 -14.07 -0.87 -15.53
CA GLY A 186 -13.78 -1.75 -16.67
C GLY A 186 -12.34 -1.62 -17.16
N GLY A 187 -11.87 -0.40 -17.41
CA GLY A 187 -10.50 -0.15 -17.85
C GLY A 187 -9.45 -0.62 -16.84
N LEU A 188 -9.72 -0.45 -15.52
CA LEU A 188 -8.81 -0.94 -14.49
C LEU A 188 -8.73 -2.46 -14.47
N ARG A 189 -9.86 -3.16 -14.69
CA ARG A 189 -9.88 -4.63 -14.83
C ARG A 189 -9.10 -5.12 -16.05
N GLU A 190 -9.12 -4.36 -17.16
CA GLU A 190 -8.28 -4.66 -18.34
C GLU A 190 -6.78 -4.55 -18.03
N VAL A 191 -6.38 -3.56 -17.23
CA VAL A 191 -4.99 -3.45 -16.74
C VAL A 191 -4.66 -4.63 -15.82
N ALA A 192 -5.52 -4.94 -14.85
CA ALA A 192 -5.34 -6.04 -13.92
C ALA A 192 -5.22 -7.41 -14.63
N ALA A 193 -5.91 -7.58 -15.76
CA ALA A 193 -5.77 -8.78 -16.59
C ALA A 193 -4.40 -8.94 -17.24
N LYS A 194 -3.68 -7.83 -17.49
CA LYS A 194 -2.37 -7.79 -18.16
C LYS A 194 -1.18 -7.88 -17.22
N VAL A 195 -1.32 -7.45 -15.95
CA VAL A 195 -0.22 -7.51 -14.97
C VAL A 195 0.22 -8.95 -14.76
N PRO A 196 1.53 -9.29 -14.81
CA PRO A 196 2.01 -10.65 -14.53
C PRO A 196 1.55 -11.16 -13.16
N LEU A 197 1.19 -12.43 -13.05
CA LEU A 197 0.67 -13.01 -11.79
C LEU A 197 1.65 -12.84 -10.62
N ASP A 198 2.95 -12.95 -10.89
CA ASP A 198 4.01 -12.79 -9.90
C ASP A 198 4.28 -11.33 -9.50
N ARG A 199 3.48 -10.37 -10.01
CA ARG A 199 3.57 -8.94 -9.76
C ARG A 199 2.30 -8.33 -9.20
N LEU A 200 1.26 -9.14 -8.96
CA LEU A 200 -0.04 -8.69 -8.44
C LEU A 200 -0.06 -8.67 -6.92
N LEU A 201 -0.70 -7.63 -6.38
CA LEU A 201 -1.12 -7.54 -4.98
C LEU A 201 -2.58 -7.11 -4.89
N VAL A 202 -3.15 -7.27 -3.72
CA VAL A 202 -4.46 -6.75 -3.33
C VAL A 202 -4.35 -5.99 -2.01
N GLU A 203 -5.23 -5.00 -1.84
CA GLU A 203 -5.30 -4.17 -0.65
C GLU A 203 -6.71 -3.66 -0.42
N THR A 204 -6.92 -3.07 0.75
CA THR A 204 -8.17 -2.37 1.05
C THR A 204 -8.08 -0.86 0.84
N ASP A 205 -6.95 -0.25 1.14
CA ASP A 205 -6.81 1.19 1.33
C ASP A 205 -7.79 1.73 2.40
N SER A 206 -8.07 0.87 3.41
CA SER A 206 -9.05 1.19 4.45
C SER A 206 -8.58 2.34 5.35
N PRO A 207 -9.47 3.22 5.81
CA PRO A 207 -10.95 3.14 5.83
C PRO A 207 -11.63 3.55 4.51
N TYR A 208 -10.87 3.92 3.50
CA TYR A 208 -11.38 4.42 2.22
C TYR A 208 -11.79 3.28 1.28
N LEU A 209 -12.42 3.63 0.15
CA LEU A 209 -12.62 2.77 -1.03
C LEU A 209 -13.30 1.42 -0.75
N ALA A 210 -14.26 1.38 0.19
CA ALA A 210 -14.99 0.16 0.52
C ALA A 210 -15.44 -0.59 -0.75
N PRO A 211 -15.09 -1.90 -0.88
CA PRO A 211 -15.46 -2.68 -2.05
C PRO A 211 -16.95 -2.96 -2.10
N VAL A 212 -17.48 -3.30 -3.28
CA VAL A 212 -18.80 -3.92 -3.39
C VAL A 212 -18.71 -5.32 -2.74
N PRO A 213 -19.68 -5.73 -1.86
CA PRO A 213 -21.00 -5.12 -1.65
C PRO A 213 -21.06 -4.03 -0.56
N TYR A 214 -19.99 -3.70 0.11
CA TYR A 214 -20.02 -2.77 1.25
C TYR A 214 -20.08 -1.30 0.85
N ARG A 215 -19.73 -0.97 -0.39
CA ARG A 215 -19.79 0.39 -0.92
C ARG A 215 -21.20 0.96 -0.84
N GLY A 216 -21.35 2.15 -0.23
CA GLY A 216 -22.63 2.82 -0.05
C GLY A 216 -23.53 2.24 1.05
N SER A 217 -23.06 1.24 1.81
CA SER A 217 -23.80 0.66 2.94
C SER A 217 -23.68 1.45 4.25
N GLY A 218 -22.87 2.53 4.26
CA GLY A 218 -22.51 3.26 5.48
C GLY A 218 -21.45 2.57 6.34
N ARG A 219 -20.96 1.40 5.93
CA ARG A 219 -19.89 0.70 6.63
C ARG A 219 -18.53 1.28 6.24
N ARG A 220 -17.69 1.56 7.25
CA ARG A 220 -16.28 1.86 7.06
C ARG A 220 -15.59 0.66 6.38
N ASN A 221 -14.67 0.92 5.45
CA ASN A 221 -13.80 -0.13 4.93
C ASN A 221 -12.84 -0.61 6.04
N GLU A 222 -12.45 -1.88 5.99
CA GLU A 222 -11.50 -2.47 6.93
C GLU A 222 -10.70 -3.61 6.26
N PRO A 223 -9.53 -3.99 6.78
CA PRO A 223 -8.66 -5.01 6.16
C PRO A 223 -9.36 -6.36 5.91
N ALA A 224 -10.36 -6.72 6.68
CA ALA A 224 -11.17 -7.92 6.44
C ALA A 224 -11.85 -7.94 5.06
N PHE A 225 -12.09 -6.77 4.46
CA PHE A 225 -12.79 -6.66 3.17
C PHE A 225 -11.89 -6.83 1.95
N VAL A 226 -10.58 -7.02 2.12
CA VAL A 226 -9.64 -7.32 1.03
C VAL A 226 -10.06 -8.56 0.23
N VAL A 227 -10.78 -9.47 0.87
CA VAL A 227 -11.34 -10.69 0.26
C VAL A 227 -12.21 -10.37 -0.95
N GLU A 228 -12.97 -9.29 -0.93
CA GLU A 228 -13.85 -8.91 -2.04
C GLU A 228 -13.05 -8.37 -3.24
N THR A 229 -11.99 -7.61 -2.98
CA THR A 229 -11.05 -7.19 -4.03
C THR A 229 -10.38 -8.42 -4.66
N ALA A 230 -9.89 -9.35 -3.82
CA ALA A 230 -9.25 -10.59 -4.28
C ALA A 230 -10.21 -11.45 -5.10
N ARG A 231 -11.49 -11.56 -4.70
CA ARG A 231 -12.53 -12.31 -5.43
C ARG A 231 -12.75 -11.76 -6.84
N VAL A 232 -12.84 -10.42 -6.97
CA VAL A 232 -13.00 -9.78 -8.28
C VAL A 232 -11.76 -9.96 -9.13
N LEU A 233 -10.56 -9.79 -8.53
CA LEU A 233 -9.29 -10.01 -9.25
C LEU A 233 -9.13 -11.47 -9.71
N ALA A 234 -9.52 -12.45 -8.89
CA ALA A 234 -9.53 -13.86 -9.26
C ALA A 234 -10.44 -14.11 -10.49
N GLY A 235 -11.64 -13.53 -10.48
CA GLY A 235 -12.55 -13.59 -11.63
C GLY A 235 -11.96 -12.96 -12.90
N VAL A 236 -11.30 -11.79 -12.79
CA VAL A 236 -10.60 -11.12 -13.89
C VAL A 236 -9.49 -11.99 -14.47
N ARG A 237 -8.80 -12.75 -13.61
CA ARG A 237 -7.67 -13.62 -13.98
C ARG A 237 -8.11 -15.04 -14.38
N GLY A 238 -9.37 -15.40 -14.22
CA GLY A 238 -9.87 -16.76 -14.47
C GLY A 238 -9.28 -17.81 -13.52
N LEU A 239 -8.96 -17.41 -12.26
CA LEU A 239 -8.33 -18.27 -11.26
C LEU A 239 -9.28 -18.56 -10.10
N PRO A 240 -9.12 -19.70 -9.40
CA PRO A 240 -9.73 -19.90 -8.10
C PRO A 240 -9.26 -18.84 -7.10
N LEU A 241 -10.13 -18.41 -6.19
CA LEU A 241 -9.79 -17.38 -5.18
C LEU A 241 -8.61 -17.79 -4.29
N ASP A 242 -8.53 -19.07 -3.89
CA ASP A 242 -7.43 -19.56 -3.06
C ASP A 242 -6.08 -19.49 -3.78
N GLU A 243 -6.04 -19.80 -5.07
CA GLU A 243 -4.82 -19.71 -5.90
C GLU A 243 -4.35 -18.24 -6.04
N LEU A 244 -5.28 -17.32 -6.30
CA LEU A 244 -4.94 -15.89 -6.33
C LEU A 244 -4.43 -15.41 -4.98
N ALA A 245 -5.09 -15.80 -3.89
CA ALA A 245 -4.71 -15.43 -2.54
C ALA A 245 -3.29 -15.91 -2.19
N GLU A 246 -2.96 -17.16 -2.50
CA GLU A 246 -1.62 -17.71 -2.28
C GLU A 246 -0.58 -16.99 -3.14
N THR A 247 -0.90 -16.71 -4.41
CA THR A 247 0.00 -16.02 -5.34
C THR A 247 0.30 -14.60 -4.85
N THR A 248 -0.72 -13.81 -4.53
CA THR A 248 -0.52 -12.42 -4.07
C THR A 248 0.19 -12.38 -2.72
N THR A 249 -0.10 -13.30 -1.81
CA THR A 249 0.60 -13.44 -0.54
C THR A 249 2.08 -13.81 -0.74
N ALA A 250 2.39 -14.72 -1.67
CA ALA A 250 3.77 -15.06 -2.00
C ALA A 250 4.52 -13.88 -2.64
N ASN A 251 3.85 -13.09 -3.50
CA ASN A 251 4.41 -11.88 -4.09
C ASN A 251 4.79 -10.86 -3.01
N PHE A 252 3.88 -10.61 -2.08
CA PHE A 252 4.11 -9.71 -0.95
C PHE A 252 5.27 -10.19 -0.08
N ALA A 253 5.31 -11.48 0.27
CA ALA A 253 6.34 -12.06 1.12
C ALA A 253 7.76 -12.02 0.52
N ARG A 254 7.89 -11.94 -0.83
CA ARG A 254 9.20 -11.72 -1.47
C ARG A 254 9.75 -10.33 -1.22
N LEU A 255 8.88 -9.33 -1.11
CA LEU A 255 9.26 -7.94 -0.85
C LEU A 255 9.36 -7.66 0.66
N PHE A 256 8.43 -8.22 1.43
CA PHE A 256 8.32 -8.05 2.88
C PHE A 256 8.24 -9.42 3.57
N PRO A 257 9.39 -10.04 3.87
CA PRO A 257 9.40 -11.29 4.60
C PRO A 257 8.71 -11.15 5.96
N PHE A 258 7.78 -12.06 6.25
CA PHE A 258 7.10 -12.16 7.54
C PHE A 258 6.97 -13.63 7.95
N GLU A 259 6.95 -13.87 9.26
CA GLU A 259 6.71 -15.22 9.76
C GLU A 259 5.28 -15.64 9.41
N LYS A 260 5.16 -16.79 8.76
CA LYS A 260 3.86 -17.42 8.54
C LYS A 260 3.33 -17.81 9.92
N THR A 261 2.43 -16.98 10.48
CA THR A 261 1.72 -17.42 11.70
C THR A 261 1.16 -18.80 11.45
N GLY A 262 1.71 -19.78 12.15
CA GLY A 262 1.25 -21.17 12.06
C GLY A 262 -0.24 -21.19 12.37
N SER A 263 -0.96 -22.06 11.68
CA SER A 263 -2.28 -22.52 12.07
C SER A 263 -2.17 -23.05 13.51
N GLY A 264 -2.36 -22.13 14.48
CA GLY A 264 -2.61 -22.55 15.85
C GLY A 264 -3.89 -23.39 15.85
N CYS A 265 -3.77 -24.59 16.35
CA CYS A 265 -4.86 -25.56 16.57
C CYS A 265 -6.03 -24.95 17.34
#